data_21bd0936fc8cc45d3030326c9d827004
#
_entry.id   21bd0936fc8cc45d3030326c9d827004
#
_cell.length_a   1.000
_cell.length_b   1.000
_cell.length_c   1.000
_cell.angle_alpha   90.00
_cell.angle_beta   90.00
_cell.angle_gamma   90.00
#
_symmetry.space_group_name_H-M   'P 1'
#
loop_
_entity.id
_entity.type
_entity.pdbx_description
1 polymer ?
#
loop_
_entity_poly.entity_id
_entity_poly.type
_entity_poly.pdbx_seq_one_letter_code
_entity_poly.pdbx_strand_id
1 'polypeptide(L)'
;MSRRGVSSGTDAWTAADELLASGRYEEAAHALYRGVILALAASERLRLDPSKTSGDYARELRRRSSSSLVPFVTFARRFERLVYGRVPPDAAAVTQLRELATPFRARSRAA
;
A
#
# COMPACT_ATOMS: atom_id res chain seq x y z
N MET A 1 23.69 2.93 -10.87
CA MET A 1 23.00 3.22 -10.71
C MET A 1 22.00 3.38 -10.38
N SER A 2 21.67 3.52 -10.19
CA SER A 2 20.77 3.75 -9.92
C SER A 2 19.84 3.85 -9.72
N ARG A 3 19.33 3.89 -9.49
CA ARG A 3 18.39 3.89 -9.26
C ARG A 3 17.57 4.44 -9.37
N ARG A 4 17.43 4.70 -9.62
CA ARG A 4 16.69 5.29 -9.73
C ARG A 4 15.55 5.20 -9.94
N GLY A 5 15.00 5.08 -10.71
CA GLY A 5 13.62 4.99 -10.92
C GLY A 5 12.83 4.49 -9.81
N VAL A 6 13.21 4.78 -8.82
CA VAL A 6 12.78 4.18 -7.66
C VAL A 6 11.39 4.39 -7.19
N SER A 7 10.55 5.04 -7.92
CA SER A 7 9.17 5.24 -7.49
C SER A 7 8.21 4.18 -7.98
N SER A 8 8.68 3.09 -8.53
CA SER A 8 7.78 2.06 -9.03
C SER A 8 7.17 1.26 -7.90
N GLY A 9 6.00 0.67 -8.14
CA GLY A 9 5.38 -0.22 -7.18
C GLY A 9 6.24 -1.43 -6.88
N THR A 10 7.00 -1.90 -7.87
CA THR A 10 7.90 -3.03 -7.68
C THR A 10 8.93 -2.74 -6.59
N ASP A 11 9.50 -1.55 -6.61
CA ASP A 11 10.48 -1.16 -5.59
C ASP A 11 9.84 -1.10 -4.21
N ALA A 12 8.62 -0.61 -4.11
CA ALA A 12 7.92 -0.52 -2.84
C ALA A 12 7.63 -1.91 -2.28
N TRP A 13 7.23 -2.86 -3.13
CA TRP A 13 6.97 -4.23 -2.68
C TRP A 13 8.22 -4.90 -2.17
N THR A 14 9.32 -4.74 -2.91
CA THR A 14 10.60 -5.31 -2.49
C THR A 14 11.05 -4.69 -1.17
N ALA A 15 10.93 -3.37 -1.05
CA ALA A 15 11.29 -2.69 0.19
C ALA A 15 10.46 -3.21 1.35
N ALA A 16 9.15 -3.41 1.14
CA ALA A 16 8.29 -3.92 2.20
C ALA A 16 8.74 -5.31 2.66
N ASP A 17 9.07 -6.20 1.72
CA ASP A 17 9.52 -7.54 2.07
C ASP A 17 10.80 -7.49 2.88
N GLU A 18 11.76 -6.66 2.48
CA GLU A 18 13.04 -6.54 3.17
C GLU A 18 12.87 -5.93 4.56
N LEU A 19 12.02 -4.93 4.68
CA LEU A 19 11.76 -4.30 5.97
C LEU A 19 11.08 -5.27 6.93
N LEU A 20 10.13 -6.05 6.44
CA LEU A 20 9.49 -7.06 7.25
C LEU A 20 10.49 -8.10 7.73
N ALA A 21 11.34 -8.58 6.82
CA ALA A 21 12.34 -9.58 7.17
C ALA A 21 13.33 -9.08 8.21
N SER A 22 13.60 -7.78 8.22
CA SER A 22 14.55 -7.20 9.16
C SER A 22 13.92 -6.70 10.45
N GLY A 23 12.60 -6.92 10.63
CA GLY A 23 11.91 -6.54 11.86
C GLY A 23 11.51 -5.08 11.93
N ARG A 24 11.58 -4.36 10.83
CA ARG A 24 11.21 -2.94 10.79
C ARG A 24 9.76 -2.82 10.36
N TYR A 25 8.88 -3.13 11.31
CA TYR A 25 7.48 -3.41 11.01
C TYR A 25 6.69 -2.17 10.60
N GLU A 26 6.87 -1.06 11.29
CA GLU A 26 6.12 0.14 10.92
C GLU A 26 6.56 0.64 9.54
N GLU A 27 7.84 0.62 9.28
CA GLU A 27 8.36 1.02 7.97
C GLU A 27 7.86 0.08 6.87
N ALA A 28 7.76 -1.22 7.18
CA ALA A 28 7.23 -2.18 6.23
C ALA A 28 5.78 -1.86 5.89
N ALA A 29 4.98 -1.47 6.89
CA ALA A 29 3.59 -1.10 6.66
C ALA A 29 3.49 0.11 5.74
N HIS A 30 4.34 1.12 5.94
CA HIS A 30 4.35 2.28 5.06
C HIS A 30 4.76 1.92 3.64
N ALA A 31 5.71 1.01 3.48
CA ALA A 31 6.12 0.56 2.16
C ALA A 31 4.98 -0.17 1.46
N LEU A 32 4.21 -0.97 2.19
CA LEU A 32 3.04 -1.64 1.62
C LEU A 32 1.99 -0.62 1.16
N TYR A 33 1.74 0.40 1.97
CA TYR A 33 0.80 1.44 1.59
C TYR A 33 1.25 2.13 0.30
N ARG A 34 2.53 2.47 0.22
CA ARG A 34 3.07 3.10 -0.98
C ARG A 34 2.88 2.21 -2.20
N GLY A 35 3.13 0.90 -2.05
CA GLY A 35 2.94 -0.04 -3.16
C GLY A 35 1.50 -0.08 -3.63
N VAL A 36 0.55 -0.11 -2.70
CA VAL A 36 -0.87 -0.13 -3.03
C VAL A 36 -1.27 1.15 -3.78
N ILE A 37 -0.84 2.31 -3.27
CA ILE A 37 -1.18 3.59 -3.91
C ILE A 37 -0.60 3.68 -5.32
N LEU A 38 0.66 3.26 -5.49
CA LEU A 38 1.28 3.28 -6.82
C LEU A 38 0.57 2.34 -7.79
N ALA A 39 0.17 1.15 -7.32
CA ALA A 39 -0.57 0.21 -8.16
C ALA A 39 -1.93 0.79 -8.57
N LEU A 40 -2.63 1.43 -7.62
CA LEU A 40 -3.90 2.08 -7.93
C LEU A 40 -3.74 3.23 -8.91
N ALA A 41 -2.71 4.04 -8.72
CA ALA A 41 -2.46 5.16 -9.62
C ALA A 41 -2.27 4.67 -11.03
N ALA A 42 -1.53 3.57 -11.20
CA ALA A 42 -1.27 3.02 -12.52
C ALA A 42 -2.52 2.40 -13.14
N SER A 43 -3.26 1.60 -12.38
CA SER A 43 -4.39 0.84 -12.93
C SER A 43 -5.66 1.68 -13.06
N GLU A 44 -5.86 2.64 -12.15
CA GLU A 44 -7.08 3.46 -12.12
C GLU A 44 -6.83 4.88 -12.61
N ARG A 45 -5.60 5.21 -12.94
CA ARG A 45 -5.20 6.54 -13.36
C ARG A 45 -5.52 7.60 -12.31
N LEU A 46 -5.31 7.24 -11.04
CA LEU A 46 -5.46 8.19 -9.96
C LEU A 46 -4.27 9.13 -9.93
N ARG A 47 -4.55 10.38 -9.63
CA ARG A 47 -3.48 11.36 -9.51
C ARG A 47 -2.83 11.21 -8.13
N LEU A 48 -1.53 10.96 -8.11
CA LEU A 48 -0.79 10.91 -6.87
C LEU A 48 -0.56 12.32 -6.34
N ASP A 49 -0.76 12.48 -5.04
CA ASP A 49 -0.54 13.76 -4.38
C ASP A 49 -0.18 13.49 -2.93
N PRO A 50 0.97 14.00 -2.47
CA PRO A 50 1.40 13.73 -1.09
C PRO A 50 0.40 14.25 -0.04
N SER A 51 -0.45 15.20 -0.39
CA SER A 51 -1.42 15.74 0.55
C SER A 51 -2.69 14.89 0.64
N LYS A 52 -2.88 13.92 -0.25
CA LYS A 52 -4.07 13.09 -0.21
C LYS A 52 -3.98 12.03 0.88
N THR A 53 -5.09 11.85 1.59
CA THR A 53 -5.24 10.79 2.58
C THR A 53 -5.84 9.55 1.94
N SER A 54 -5.85 8.45 2.68
CA SER A 54 -6.52 7.24 2.20
C SER A 54 -8.00 7.51 1.96
N GLY A 55 -8.62 8.36 2.78
CA GLY A 55 -10.02 8.74 2.57
C GLY A 55 -10.24 9.47 1.26
N ASP A 56 -9.28 10.31 0.86
CA ASP A 56 -9.37 11.01 -0.42
C ASP A 56 -9.33 10.03 -1.59
N TYR A 57 -8.41 9.07 -1.55
CA TYR A 57 -8.34 8.06 -2.60
C TYR A 57 -9.59 7.19 -2.63
N ALA A 58 -10.10 6.82 -1.46
CA ALA A 58 -11.33 6.02 -1.40
C ALA A 58 -12.50 6.78 -2.02
N ARG A 59 -12.58 8.08 -1.77
CA ARG A 59 -13.63 8.92 -2.34
C ARG A 59 -13.57 8.95 -3.85
N GLU A 60 -12.35 9.04 -4.41
CA GLU A 60 -12.19 9.02 -5.86
C GLU A 60 -12.60 7.67 -6.44
N LEU A 61 -12.21 6.58 -5.78
CA LEU A 61 -12.61 5.24 -6.24
C LEU A 61 -14.12 5.07 -6.20
N ARG A 62 -14.77 5.62 -5.16
CA ARG A 62 -16.22 5.53 -5.05
C ARG A 62 -16.89 6.29 -6.18
N ARG A 63 -16.40 7.48 -6.50
CA ARG A 63 -16.99 8.26 -7.60
C ARG A 63 -16.86 7.55 -8.94
N ARG A 64 -15.85 6.73 -9.10
CA ARG A 64 -15.63 5.95 -10.32
C ARG A 64 -16.33 4.60 -10.31
N SER A 65 -17.03 4.28 -9.23
CA SER A 65 -17.63 2.95 -9.03
C SER A 65 -16.60 1.85 -9.23
N SER A 66 -15.39 2.08 -8.75
CA SER A 66 -14.28 1.16 -8.97
C SER A 66 -14.43 -0.11 -8.16
N SER A 67 -14.11 -1.25 -8.76
CA SER A 67 -14.09 -2.52 -8.05
C SER A 67 -12.94 -2.58 -7.04
N SER A 68 -12.01 -1.63 -7.10
CA SER A 68 -10.91 -1.56 -6.15
C SER A 68 -11.30 -0.90 -4.83
N LEU A 69 -12.49 -0.29 -4.75
CA LEU A 69 -12.89 0.45 -3.56
C LEU A 69 -12.86 -0.41 -2.29
N VAL A 70 -13.58 -1.54 -2.31
CA VAL A 70 -13.69 -2.37 -1.11
C VAL A 70 -12.33 -2.94 -0.68
N PRO A 71 -11.56 -3.57 -1.58
CA PRO A 71 -10.24 -4.05 -1.15
C PRO A 71 -9.32 -2.92 -0.69
N PHE A 72 -9.41 -1.74 -1.30
CA PHE A 72 -8.59 -0.63 -0.85
C PHE A 72 -8.99 -0.16 0.55
N VAL A 73 -10.28 0.00 0.79
CA VAL A 73 -10.75 0.45 2.11
C VAL A 73 -10.38 -0.56 3.20
N THR A 74 -10.53 -1.84 2.89
CA THR A 74 -10.15 -2.89 3.85
C THR A 74 -8.67 -2.80 4.20
N PHE A 75 -7.82 -2.66 3.19
CA PHE A 75 -6.39 -2.50 3.40
C PHE A 75 -6.08 -1.23 4.19
N ALA A 76 -6.66 -0.10 3.78
CA ALA A 76 -6.35 1.19 4.39
C ALA A 76 -6.74 1.25 5.87
N ARG A 77 -7.88 0.66 6.22
CA ARG A 77 -8.30 0.64 7.62
C ARG A 77 -7.34 -0.16 8.48
N ARG A 78 -6.88 -1.29 7.97
CA ARG A 78 -5.92 -2.10 8.71
C ARG A 78 -4.59 -1.37 8.82
N PHE A 79 -4.16 -0.72 7.75
CA PHE A 79 -2.94 0.07 7.76
C PHE A 79 -3.01 1.18 8.82
N GLU A 80 -4.10 1.91 8.85
CA GLU A 80 -4.25 3.01 9.80
C GLU A 80 -4.24 2.52 11.23
N ARG A 81 -4.88 1.38 11.49
CA ARG A 81 -4.88 0.80 12.82
C ARG A 81 -3.47 0.39 13.25
N LEU A 82 -2.70 -0.15 12.31
CA LEU A 82 -1.33 -0.56 12.58
C LEU A 82 -0.42 0.63 12.89
N VAL A 83 -0.53 1.69 12.10
CA VAL A 83 0.40 2.81 12.20
C VAL A 83 0.01 3.77 13.30
N TYR A 84 -1.28 3.98 13.51
CA TYR A 84 -1.77 4.95 14.49
C TYR A 84 -2.35 4.30 15.74
N GLY A 85 -2.23 2.99 15.87
CA GLY A 85 -2.68 2.30 17.06
C GLY A 85 -1.73 2.52 18.22
N ARG A 86 -2.18 2.15 19.40
CA ARG A 86 -1.39 2.34 20.63
C ARG A 86 -0.30 1.29 20.79
N VAL A 87 -0.49 0.13 20.19
CA VAL A 87 0.46 -0.98 20.31
C VAL A 87 1.33 -1.00 19.08
N PRO A 88 2.65 -1.06 19.24
CA PRO A 88 3.53 -1.16 18.07
C PRO A 88 3.20 -2.42 17.27
N PRO A 89 3.26 -2.34 15.94
CA PRO A 89 2.95 -3.51 15.12
C PRO A 89 4.00 -4.60 15.28
N ASP A 90 3.57 -5.84 15.14
CA ASP A 90 4.48 -6.99 15.16
C ASP A 90 4.48 -7.66 13.78
N ALA A 91 5.26 -8.74 13.67
CA ALA A 91 5.40 -9.44 12.40
C ALA A 91 4.06 -9.96 11.90
N ALA A 92 3.23 -10.51 12.80
CA ALA A 92 1.95 -11.07 12.40
C ALA A 92 1.03 -10.00 11.82
N ALA A 93 1.00 -8.82 12.46
CA ALA A 93 0.15 -7.74 12.00
C ALA A 93 0.55 -7.26 10.60
N VAL A 94 1.85 -7.12 10.35
CA VAL A 94 2.33 -6.68 9.04
C VAL A 94 2.13 -7.76 7.99
N THR A 95 2.27 -9.02 8.37
CA THR A 95 2.01 -10.14 7.47
C THR A 95 0.55 -10.12 7.01
N GLN A 96 -0.39 -9.86 7.93
CA GLN A 96 -1.80 -9.74 7.58
C GLN A 96 -2.03 -8.56 6.64
N LEU A 97 -1.38 -7.45 6.90
CA LEU A 97 -1.49 -6.29 6.03
C LEU A 97 -0.97 -6.61 4.63
N ARG A 98 0.14 -7.35 4.55
CA ARG A 98 0.71 -7.76 3.27
C ARG A 98 -0.26 -8.63 2.48
N GLU A 99 -1.00 -9.49 3.17
CA GLU A 99 -2.01 -10.32 2.52
C GLU A 99 -3.12 -9.47 1.90
N LEU A 100 -3.52 -8.42 2.60
CA LEU A 100 -4.53 -7.51 2.07
C LEU A 100 -4.01 -6.71 0.88
N ALA A 101 -2.71 -6.55 0.77
CA ALA A 101 -2.09 -5.84 -0.36
C ALA A 101 -1.89 -6.75 -1.58
N THR A 102 -2.06 -8.07 -1.42
CA THR A 102 -1.77 -9.02 -2.48
C THR A 102 -2.46 -8.73 -3.82
N PRO A 103 -3.75 -8.38 -3.85
CA PRO A 103 -4.40 -8.09 -5.13
C PRO A 103 -3.75 -6.93 -5.88
N PHE A 104 -3.25 -5.95 -5.15
CA PHE A 104 -2.61 -4.79 -5.77
C PHE A 104 -1.22 -5.14 -6.27
N ARG A 105 -0.50 -5.95 -5.50
CA ARG A 105 0.82 -6.42 -5.91
C ARG A 105 0.72 -7.29 -7.16
N ALA A 106 -0.30 -8.12 -7.26
CA ALA A 106 -0.52 -8.95 -8.43
C ALA A 106 -0.74 -8.11 -9.68
N ARG A 107 -1.49 -7.00 -9.56
CA ARG A 107 -1.69 -6.09 -10.67
C ARG A 107 -0.38 -5.46 -11.13
N SER A 108 0.47 -5.08 -10.16
CA SER A 108 1.76 -4.49 -10.49
C SER A 108 2.60 -5.45 -11.32
N ARG A 109 2.54 -6.74 -10.99
CA ARG A 109 3.29 -7.75 -11.74
C ARG A 109 2.72 -7.98 -13.12
N ALA A 110 1.40 -7.91 -13.24
CA ALA A 110 0.73 -8.15 -14.51
C ALA A 110 0.98 -7.02 -15.49
N ALA A 111 1.24 -5.83 -14.98
CA ALA A 111 1.54 -4.70 -15.81
C ALA A 111 2.97 -4.76 -16.31
#